data_4a0b68e72c1b6b2212c1e6679692ba10
#
_entry.id   4a0b68e72c1b6b2212c1e6679692ba10
#
_cell.length_a   1.000
_cell.length_b   1.000
_cell.length_c   1.000
_cell.angle_alpha   90.00
_cell.angle_beta   90.00
_cell.angle_gamma   90.00
#
_symmetry.space_group_name_H-M   'P 1'
#
loop_
_entity.id
_entity.type
_entity.pdbx_description
1 polymer ?
#
loop_
_entity_poly.entity_id
_entity_poly.type
_entity_poly.pdbx_seq_one_letter_code
_entity_poly.pdbx_strand_id
1 'polypeptide(L)'
;MIKSFYLNNIAYYIAGAASVVFVISYFYPSLFQIGGLILLLLGIAIFIDTLLVFSKRNGINAERLVTDRFSIGDDNKVVISLNNYYAFPVKTSVIDELPIQFQEREWIRRAKIDRGEKYDLQYLLKPMTRGEYVFNNINIFAHGPLQLIKRRFIFEANQTVKVYPSYIQMRRYQLLAVSNRLQEAGVKKIRKIGHSMEFEQIKEYVRGDDYRTINWKATARKDALMVNNYTDERSQQIYCLINKGRVMKMPFNGMTL
;
A
#
# COMPACT_ATOMS: atom_id res chain seq x y z
N MET A 1 -20.87 27.40 -6.98
CA MET A 1 -19.91 28.16 -6.14
C MET A 1 -20.04 27.83 -4.65
N ILE A 2 -21.22 27.88 -4.05
CA ILE A 2 -21.42 27.76 -2.60
C ILE A 2 -20.97 26.38 -2.03
N LYS A 3 -21.14 25.28 -2.76
CA LYS A 3 -20.76 23.93 -2.32
C LYS A 3 -19.23 23.67 -2.21
N SER A 4 -18.39 24.60 -2.70
CA SER A 4 -16.92 24.44 -2.68
C SER A 4 -16.22 25.43 -1.74
N PHE A 5 -16.95 26.31 -1.07
CA PHE A 5 -16.43 27.32 -0.15
C PHE A 5 -16.51 26.86 1.31
N TYR A 6 -15.42 26.95 2.03
CA TYR A 6 -15.33 26.61 3.45
C TYR A 6 -14.45 27.64 4.17
N LEU A 7 -14.89 28.12 5.33
CA LEU A 7 -14.04 28.90 6.23
C LEU A 7 -13.03 27.99 6.94
N ASN A 8 -11.83 28.50 7.12
CA ASN A 8 -10.81 27.82 7.90
C ASN A 8 -10.94 28.14 9.40
N ASN A 9 -10.45 27.24 10.25
CA ASN A 9 -10.49 27.40 11.71
C ASN A 9 -9.88 28.73 12.19
N ILE A 10 -8.86 29.24 11.48
CA ILE A 10 -8.22 30.52 11.79
C ILE A 10 -9.25 31.68 11.78
N ALA A 11 -10.15 31.71 10.78
CA ALA A 11 -11.18 32.76 10.71
C ALA A 11 -12.13 32.69 11.91
N TYR A 12 -12.50 31.51 12.37
CA TYR A 12 -13.33 31.33 13.58
C TYR A 12 -12.61 31.77 14.85
N TYR A 13 -11.30 31.48 14.98
CA TYR A 13 -10.53 31.93 16.14
C TYR A 13 -10.40 33.43 16.19
N ILE A 14 -10.18 34.12 15.06
CA ILE A 14 -10.11 35.57 15.01
C ILE A 14 -11.49 36.19 15.33
N ALA A 15 -12.57 35.61 14.77
CA ALA A 15 -13.93 36.07 15.09
C ALA A 15 -14.27 35.87 16.58
N GLY A 16 -13.86 34.72 17.14
CA GLY A 16 -14.02 34.46 18.58
C GLY A 16 -13.25 35.44 19.45
N ALA A 17 -12.01 35.77 19.10
CA ALA A 17 -11.22 36.77 19.79
C ALA A 17 -11.88 38.17 19.73
N ALA A 18 -12.39 38.55 18.55
CA ALA A 18 -13.14 39.80 18.42
C ALA A 18 -14.41 39.83 19.32
N SER A 19 -15.12 38.69 19.42
CA SER A 19 -16.29 38.58 20.31
C SER A 19 -15.91 38.77 21.77
N VAL A 20 -14.77 38.25 22.23
CA VAL A 20 -14.25 38.47 23.58
C VAL A 20 -13.95 39.96 23.81
N VAL A 21 -13.34 40.63 22.82
CA VAL A 21 -13.10 42.10 22.91
C VAL A 21 -14.40 42.88 23.07
N PHE A 22 -15.48 42.47 22.37
CA PHE A 22 -16.79 43.10 22.53
C PHE A 22 -17.37 42.90 23.94
N VAL A 23 -17.20 41.72 24.55
CA VAL A 23 -17.65 41.49 25.93
C VAL A 23 -16.90 42.39 26.91
N ILE A 24 -15.57 42.52 26.75
CA ILE A 24 -14.74 43.38 27.60
C ILE A 24 -15.06 44.85 27.37
N SER A 25 -15.49 45.25 26.17
CA SER A 25 -15.84 46.62 25.82
C SER A 25 -17.03 47.16 26.65
N TYR A 26 -17.81 46.28 27.29
CA TYR A 26 -18.83 46.68 28.25
C TYR A 26 -18.23 47.45 29.43
N PHE A 27 -17.03 47.08 29.87
CA PHE A 27 -16.32 47.76 30.96
C PHE A 27 -15.44 48.90 30.45
N TYR A 28 -14.98 48.84 29.22
CA TYR A 28 -14.06 49.82 28.61
C TYR A 28 -14.59 50.23 27.23
N PRO A 29 -15.41 51.30 27.13
CA PRO A 29 -16.09 51.69 25.88
C PRO A 29 -15.19 51.94 24.68
N SER A 30 -13.94 52.33 24.88
CA SER A 30 -12.95 52.53 23.81
C SER A 30 -12.60 51.23 23.06
N LEU A 31 -12.74 50.05 23.69
CA LEU A 31 -12.51 48.77 23.07
C LEU A 31 -13.58 48.38 22.04
N PHE A 32 -14.76 49.00 22.09
CA PHE A 32 -15.81 48.73 21.11
C PHE A 32 -15.38 49.06 19.68
N GLN A 33 -14.68 50.18 19.49
CA GLN A 33 -14.16 50.57 18.18
C GLN A 33 -13.09 49.60 17.68
N ILE A 34 -12.26 49.08 18.61
CA ILE A 34 -11.22 48.10 18.28
C ILE A 34 -11.82 46.76 17.84
N GLY A 35 -12.86 46.27 18.54
CA GLY A 35 -13.59 45.07 18.15
C GLY A 35 -14.22 45.18 16.77
N GLY A 36 -14.84 46.34 16.48
CA GLY A 36 -15.39 46.63 15.16
C GLY A 36 -14.34 46.69 14.06
N LEU A 37 -13.18 47.30 14.33
CA LEU A 37 -12.06 47.33 13.37
C LEU A 37 -11.53 45.93 13.07
N ILE A 38 -11.38 45.08 14.08
CA ILE A 38 -10.92 43.68 13.88
C ILE A 38 -11.90 42.94 12.97
N LEU A 39 -13.21 43.03 13.20
CA LEU A 39 -14.20 42.33 12.33
C LEU A 39 -14.22 42.90 10.92
N LEU A 40 -14.08 44.22 10.75
CA LEU A 40 -14.00 44.85 9.44
C LEU A 40 -12.77 44.37 8.66
N LEU A 41 -11.58 44.34 9.29
CA LEU A 41 -10.36 43.86 8.70
C LEU A 41 -10.44 42.37 8.37
N LEU A 42 -11.05 41.55 9.25
CA LEU A 42 -11.29 40.13 8.99
C LEU A 42 -12.21 39.96 7.76
N GLY A 43 -13.28 40.74 7.66
CA GLY A 43 -14.19 40.71 6.50
C GLY A 43 -13.48 41.04 5.19
N ILE A 44 -12.65 42.10 5.19
CA ILE A 44 -11.85 42.48 4.03
C ILE A 44 -10.85 41.37 3.68
N ALA A 45 -10.15 40.81 4.68
CA ALA A 45 -9.18 39.75 4.47
C ALA A 45 -9.83 38.47 3.90
N ILE A 46 -11.00 38.08 4.41
CA ILE A 46 -11.77 36.95 3.85
C ILE A 46 -12.19 37.23 2.41
N PHE A 47 -12.61 38.44 2.11
CA PHE A 47 -13.02 38.85 0.78
C PHE A 47 -11.84 38.78 -0.20
N ILE A 48 -10.68 39.29 0.15
CA ILE A 48 -9.44 39.22 -0.67
C ILE A 48 -9.03 37.76 -0.87
N ASP A 49 -8.99 36.96 0.19
CA ASP A 49 -8.61 35.55 0.13
C ASP A 49 -9.57 34.76 -0.79
N THR A 50 -10.86 35.09 -0.74
CA THR A 50 -11.88 34.52 -1.62
C THR A 50 -11.63 34.89 -3.08
N LEU A 51 -11.38 36.15 -3.40
CA LEU A 51 -11.07 36.60 -4.74
C LEU A 51 -9.84 35.87 -5.32
N LEU A 52 -8.80 35.72 -4.53
CA LEU A 52 -7.56 35.05 -4.95
C LEU A 52 -7.79 33.56 -5.23
N VAL A 53 -8.48 32.83 -4.34
CA VAL A 53 -8.73 31.40 -4.50
C VAL A 53 -9.74 31.07 -5.59
N PHE A 54 -10.72 31.95 -5.81
CA PHE A 54 -11.75 31.76 -6.83
C PHE A 54 -11.42 32.46 -8.16
N SER A 55 -10.28 33.17 -8.28
CA SER A 55 -9.82 33.83 -9.52
C SER A 55 -9.62 32.82 -10.66
N LYS A 56 -9.21 31.59 -10.35
CA LYS A 56 -9.06 30.53 -11.35
C LYS A 56 -10.06 29.42 -11.12
N ARG A 57 -10.79 29.03 -12.19
CA ARG A 57 -11.77 27.92 -12.13
C ARG A 57 -11.06 26.59 -11.81
N ASN A 58 -9.95 26.31 -12.48
CA ASN A 58 -9.13 25.09 -12.34
C ASN A 58 -7.77 25.46 -11.72
N GLY A 59 -7.76 25.97 -10.49
CA GLY A 59 -6.54 26.40 -9.81
C GLY A 59 -5.64 25.24 -9.37
N ILE A 60 -6.21 24.05 -9.18
CA ILE A 60 -5.49 22.80 -8.90
C ILE A 60 -6.02 21.74 -9.87
N ASN A 61 -5.14 20.84 -10.29
CA ASN A 61 -5.49 19.59 -10.96
C ASN A 61 -4.91 18.42 -10.19
N ALA A 62 -5.62 17.29 -10.15
CA ALA A 62 -5.16 16.08 -9.52
C ALA A 62 -5.51 14.86 -10.37
N GLU A 63 -4.57 13.93 -10.40
CA GLU A 63 -4.72 12.66 -11.09
C GLU A 63 -4.15 11.53 -10.23
N ARG A 64 -4.87 10.40 -10.16
CA ARG A 64 -4.38 9.19 -9.48
C ARG A 64 -3.67 8.31 -10.50
N LEU A 65 -2.43 7.97 -10.18
CA LEU A 65 -1.62 7.01 -10.93
C LEU A 65 -1.48 5.76 -10.06
N VAL A 66 -2.23 4.74 -10.41
CA VAL A 66 -2.22 3.44 -9.75
C VAL A 66 -2.15 2.33 -10.78
N THR A 67 -1.52 1.23 -10.43
CA THR A 67 -1.44 0.03 -11.29
C THR A 67 -2.78 -0.71 -11.30
N ASP A 68 -3.14 -1.32 -12.43
CA ASP A 68 -4.39 -2.07 -12.57
C ASP A 68 -4.46 -3.32 -11.69
N ARG A 69 -3.33 -3.71 -11.11
CA ARG A 69 -3.20 -4.94 -10.32
C ARG A 69 -2.42 -4.68 -9.05
N PHE A 70 -2.97 -5.13 -7.94
CA PHE A 70 -2.30 -5.16 -6.65
C PHE A 70 -1.91 -6.58 -6.25
N SER A 71 -0.87 -6.67 -5.44
CA SER A 71 -0.38 -7.91 -4.84
C SER A 71 -0.87 -8.00 -3.38
N ILE A 72 -1.54 -9.09 -3.01
CA ILE A 72 -2.04 -9.30 -1.64
C ILE A 72 -0.87 -9.42 -0.66
N GLY A 73 -0.98 -8.75 0.49
CA GLY A 73 0.03 -8.80 1.56
C GLY A 73 1.34 -8.04 1.25
N ASP A 74 1.48 -7.46 0.04
CA ASP A 74 2.62 -6.64 -0.35
C ASP A 74 2.24 -5.15 -0.32
N ASP A 75 3.24 -4.28 -0.21
CA ASP A 75 3.07 -2.84 -0.28
C ASP A 75 2.93 -2.40 -1.75
N ASN A 76 1.72 -1.95 -2.11
CA ASN A 76 1.42 -1.47 -3.44
C ASN A 76 1.45 0.06 -3.46
N LYS A 77 2.22 0.63 -4.38
CA LYS A 77 2.42 2.07 -4.50
C LYS A 77 1.26 2.73 -5.24
N VAL A 78 0.73 3.80 -4.65
CA VAL A 78 -0.23 4.71 -5.26
C VAL A 78 0.37 6.10 -5.27
N VAL A 79 0.19 6.83 -6.38
CA VAL A 79 0.70 8.19 -6.54
C VAL A 79 -0.47 9.09 -6.92
N ILE A 80 -0.62 10.20 -6.21
CA ILE A 80 -1.52 11.29 -6.60
C ILE A 80 -0.65 12.44 -7.10
N SER A 81 -0.76 12.73 -8.37
CA SER A 81 -0.07 13.84 -9.02
C SER A 81 -0.91 15.10 -8.91
N LEU A 82 -0.35 16.13 -8.28
CA LEU A 82 -0.99 17.40 -8.01
C LEU A 82 -0.28 18.50 -8.82
N ASN A 83 -1.03 19.32 -9.55
CA ASN A 83 -0.49 20.46 -10.28
C ASN A 83 -1.11 21.74 -9.74
N ASN A 84 -0.26 22.70 -9.35
CA ASN A 84 -0.70 24.02 -8.88
C ASN A 84 -0.66 25.04 -10.04
N TYR A 85 -1.81 25.52 -10.46
CA TYR A 85 -1.95 26.54 -11.49
C TYR A 85 -2.15 27.94 -10.92
N TYR A 86 -2.25 28.10 -9.59
CA TYR A 86 -2.31 29.43 -8.98
C TYR A 86 -1.01 30.21 -9.13
N ALA A 87 -1.10 31.51 -9.04
CA ALA A 87 0.05 32.40 -9.08
C ALA A 87 0.82 32.46 -7.74
N PHE A 88 0.37 31.71 -6.73
CA PHE A 88 0.91 31.68 -5.37
C PHE A 88 1.07 30.24 -4.86
N PRO A 89 1.91 30.00 -3.86
CA PRO A 89 2.03 28.70 -3.24
C PRO A 89 0.74 28.34 -2.48
N VAL A 90 0.28 27.09 -2.64
CA VAL A 90 -0.97 26.61 -2.05
C VAL A 90 -0.68 25.51 -1.03
N LYS A 91 -1.23 25.64 0.17
CA LYS A 91 -1.32 24.51 1.10
C LYS A 91 -2.56 23.70 0.74
N THR A 92 -2.39 22.42 0.57
CA THR A 92 -3.48 21.51 0.21
C THR A 92 -3.69 20.44 1.26
N SER A 93 -4.94 20.07 1.49
CA SER A 93 -5.30 18.85 2.21
C SER A 93 -5.96 17.92 1.21
N VAL A 94 -5.31 16.81 0.93
CA VAL A 94 -5.73 15.79 -0.03
C VAL A 94 -6.42 14.66 0.72
N ILE A 95 -7.62 14.34 0.30
CA ILE A 95 -8.42 13.21 0.79
C ILE A 95 -8.66 12.29 -0.40
N ASP A 96 -8.09 11.10 -0.34
CA ASP A 96 -8.37 10.06 -1.32
C ASP A 96 -9.45 9.13 -0.78
N GLU A 97 -10.52 8.93 -1.54
CA GLU A 97 -11.59 8.01 -1.16
C GLU A 97 -11.15 6.58 -1.47
N LEU A 98 -10.46 5.99 -0.48
CA LEU A 98 -9.92 4.64 -0.58
C LEU A 98 -11.04 3.58 -0.63
N PRO A 99 -10.78 2.42 -1.26
CA PRO A 99 -11.67 1.28 -1.23
C PRO A 99 -12.06 0.87 0.20
N ILE A 100 -13.33 0.52 0.41
CA ILE A 100 -13.89 0.20 1.74
C ILE A 100 -13.17 -0.97 2.43
N GLN A 101 -12.55 -1.84 1.66
CA GLN A 101 -11.79 -2.99 2.16
C GLN A 101 -10.58 -2.59 3.01
N PHE A 102 -10.02 -1.39 2.82
CA PHE A 102 -8.92 -0.89 3.64
C PHE A 102 -9.38 -0.40 5.01
N GLN A 103 -10.68 -0.17 5.22
CA GLN A 103 -11.29 0.35 6.46
C GLN A 103 -10.67 1.66 6.98
N GLU A 104 -9.94 2.38 6.13
CA GLU A 104 -9.27 3.65 6.44
C GLU A 104 -10.18 4.80 6.00
N ARG A 105 -10.92 5.39 6.95
CA ARG A 105 -11.94 6.43 6.68
C ARG A 105 -11.38 7.84 6.67
N GLU A 106 -10.27 8.07 7.36
CA GLU A 106 -9.68 9.41 7.57
C GLU A 106 -8.29 9.52 6.92
N TRP A 107 -8.18 9.07 5.68
CA TRP A 107 -6.94 9.25 4.95
C TRP A 107 -6.80 10.70 4.46
N ILE A 108 -6.05 11.50 5.20
CA ILE A 108 -5.79 12.91 4.89
C ILE A 108 -4.28 13.12 4.83
N ARG A 109 -3.80 13.68 3.73
CA ARG A 109 -2.40 14.11 3.56
C ARG A 109 -2.34 15.59 3.25
N ARG A 110 -1.40 16.29 3.87
CA ARG A 110 -1.17 17.72 3.65
C ARG A 110 0.08 17.91 2.83
N ALA A 111 -0.01 18.77 1.82
CA ALA A 111 1.12 19.14 0.99
C ALA A 111 1.13 20.65 0.77
N LYS A 112 2.31 21.23 0.64
CA LYS A 112 2.51 22.59 0.15
C LYS A 112 3.08 22.48 -1.26
N ILE A 113 2.44 23.14 -2.22
CA ILE A 113 2.82 23.08 -3.64
C ILE A 113 3.14 24.50 -4.06
N ASP A 114 4.36 24.73 -4.53
CA ASP A 114 4.78 26.06 -4.96
C ASP A 114 4.11 26.45 -6.30
N ARG A 115 4.23 27.72 -6.66
CA ARG A 115 3.59 28.27 -7.85
C ARG A 115 4.03 27.53 -9.12
N GLY A 116 3.07 26.99 -9.87
CA GLY A 116 3.31 26.30 -11.15
C GLY A 116 4.03 24.95 -11.00
N GLU A 117 4.19 24.45 -9.79
CA GLU A 117 4.90 23.21 -9.51
C GLU A 117 3.95 22.00 -9.59
N LYS A 118 4.53 20.85 -9.97
CA LYS A 118 3.92 19.53 -9.88
C LYS A 118 4.45 18.83 -8.64
N TYR A 119 3.56 18.28 -7.83
CA TYR A 119 3.89 17.53 -6.62
C TYR A 119 3.28 16.14 -6.68
N ASP A 120 4.09 15.10 -6.50
CA ASP A 120 3.67 13.72 -6.51
C ASP A 120 3.60 13.18 -5.07
N LEU A 121 2.37 13.06 -4.56
CA LEU A 121 2.06 12.48 -3.25
C LEU A 121 2.04 10.96 -3.38
N GLN A 122 3.01 10.29 -2.72
CA GLN A 122 3.13 8.84 -2.77
C GLN A 122 2.68 8.23 -1.45
N TYR A 123 1.96 7.11 -1.52
CA TYR A 123 1.60 6.30 -0.37
C TYR A 123 1.51 4.81 -0.74
N LEU A 124 1.54 3.96 0.27
CA LEU A 124 1.54 2.52 0.12
C LEU A 124 0.23 1.95 0.66
N LEU A 125 -0.35 1.00 -0.06
CA LEU A 125 -1.53 0.25 0.36
C LEU A 125 -1.20 -1.23 0.40
N LYS A 126 -1.63 -1.89 1.48
CA LYS A 126 -1.43 -3.31 1.68
C LYS A 126 -2.79 -4.03 1.74
N PRO A 127 -3.29 -4.55 0.61
CA PRO A 127 -4.54 -5.30 0.59
C PRO A 127 -4.36 -6.64 1.31
N MET A 128 -5.35 -7.00 2.15
CA MET A 128 -5.34 -8.24 2.93
C MET A 128 -6.28 -9.32 2.37
N THR A 129 -7.18 -8.94 1.47
CA THR A 129 -8.16 -9.85 0.85
C THR A 129 -8.09 -9.75 -0.67
N ARG A 130 -8.44 -10.84 -1.35
CA ARG A 130 -8.57 -10.86 -2.82
C ARG A 130 -9.88 -10.21 -3.24
N GLY A 131 -9.91 -9.68 -4.45
CA GLY A 131 -11.13 -9.11 -5.02
C GLY A 131 -10.88 -7.85 -5.81
N GLU A 132 -11.96 -7.16 -6.11
CA GLU A 132 -11.94 -5.88 -6.79
C GLU A 132 -12.02 -4.74 -5.76
N TYR A 133 -11.09 -3.80 -5.87
CA TYR A 133 -10.97 -2.63 -5.02
C TYR A 133 -11.33 -1.41 -5.83
N VAL A 134 -12.43 -0.76 -5.49
CA VAL A 134 -12.94 0.40 -6.20
C VAL A 134 -12.50 1.66 -5.47
N PHE A 135 -11.64 2.44 -6.12
CA PHE A 135 -11.29 3.78 -5.70
C PHE A 135 -12.35 4.75 -6.20
N ASN A 136 -12.75 5.69 -5.36
CA ASN A 136 -13.69 6.75 -5.71
C ASN A 136 -12.97 8.07 -6.02
N ASN A 137 -13.57 9.20 -5.64
CA ASN A 137 -13.10 10.53 -5.97
C ASN A 137 -11.87 10.94 -5.16
N ILE A 138 -11.11 11.88 -5.71
CA ILE A 138 -10.08 12.62 -4.98
C ILE A 138 -10.66 13.97 -4.57
N ASN A 139 -10.65 14.27 -3.27
CA ASN A 139 -11.09 15.54 -2.74
C ASN A 139 -9.88 16.35 -2.28
N ILE A 140 -9.74 17.58 -2.80
CA ILE A 140 -8.63 18.47 -2.44
C ILE A 140 -9.19 19.76 -1.87
N PHE A 141 -8.74 20.10 -0.66
CA PHE A 141 -9.00 21.39 -0.04
C PHE A 141 -7.77 22.28 -0.25
N ALA A 142 -7.91 23.27 -1.11
CA ALA A 142 -6.90 24.30 -1.34
C ALA A 142 -7.11 25.46 -0.37
N HIS A 143 -6.11 25.82 0.40
CA HIS A 143 -6.14 26.96 1.32
C HIS A 143 -5.70 28.22 0.60
N GLY A 144 -6.39 29.32 0.87
CA GLY A 144 -5.98 30.64 0.40
C GLY A 144 -4.63 31.08 0.99
N PRO A 145 -4.00 32.11 0.40
CA PRO A 145 -2.74 32.67 0.90
C PRO A 145 -2.80 33.11 2.35
N LEU A 146 -3.93 33.73 2.77
CA LEU A 146 -4.16 34.16 4.14
C LEU A 146 -4.65 33.00 5.04
N GLN A 147 -4.93 31.85 4.47
CA GLN A 147 -5.44 30.65 5.15
C GLN A 147 -6.77 30.87 5.89
N LEU A 148 -7.55 31.87 5.50
CA LEU A 148 -8.85 32.15 6.07
C LEU A 148 -9.96 31.33 5.45
N ILE A 149 -9.79 30.95 4.18
CA ILE A 149 -10.72 30.09 3.45
C ILE A 149 -10.08 28.85 2.87
N LYS A 150 -10.94 27.88 2.56
CA LYS A 150 -10.59 26.65 1.82
C LYS A 150 -11.55 26.48 0.66
N ARG A 151 -11.04 26.12 -0.49
CA ARG A 151 -11.85 25.71 -1.65
C ARG A 151 -11.71 24.23 -1.89
N ARG A 152 -12.84 23.53 -1.96
CA ARG A 152 -12.89 22.11 -2.27
C ARG A 152 -12.92 21.90 -3.78
N PHE A 153 -12.02 21.06 -4.27
CA PHE A 153 -12.04 20.49 -5.61
C PHE A 153 -12.34 19.00 -5.51
N ILE A 154 -13.19 18.50 -6.39
CA ILE A 154 -13.55 17.08 -6.50
C ILE A 154 -13.11 16.63 -7.88
N PHE A 155 -12.29 15.59 -7.91
CA PHE A 155 -11.83 14.96 -9.15
C PHE A 155 -12.43 13.57 -9.23
N GLU A 156 -13.21 13.31 -10.27
CA GLU A 156 -13.74 11.99 -10.56
C GLU A 156 -12.59 11.10 -11.06
N ALA A 157 -12.09 10.24 -10.20
CA ALA A 157 -10.97 9.35 -10.45
C ALA A 157 -11.36 7.91 -10.13
N ASN A 158 -12.58 7.52 -10.51
CA ASN A 158 -13.09 6.17 -10.28
C ASN A 158 -12.22 5.15 -11.02
N GLN A 159 -11.58 4.25 -10.27
CA GLN A 159 -10.73 3.22 -10.83
C GLN A 159 -10.88 1.92 -10.04
N THR A 160 -11.02 0.81 -10.76
CA THR A 160 -11.09 -0.52 -10.15
C THR A 160 -9.77 -1.22 -10.30
N VAL A 161 -9.19 -1.65 -9.19
CA VAL A 161 -7.93 -2.38 -9.13
C VAL A 161 -8.20 -3.81 -8.66
N LYS A 162 -7.65 -4.80 -9.37
CA LYS A 162 -7.80 -6.22 -9.02
C LYS A 162 -6.64 -6.67 -8.15
N VAL A 163 -6.96 -7.33 -7.03
CA VAL A 163 -5.96 -7.85 -6.09
C VAL A 163 -5.70 -9.33 -6.39
N TYR A 164 -4.45 -9.63 -6.74
CA TYR A 164 -3.95 -10.97 -7.06
C TYR A 164 -3.08 -11.53 -5.94
N PRO A 165 -2.87 -12.86 -5.90
CA PRO A 165 -1.89 -13.46 -5.00
C PRO A 165 -0.49 -12.86 -5.17
N SER A 166 0.27 -12.76 -4.07
CA SER A 166 1.63 -12.21 -4.10
C SER A 166 2.56 -13.07 -4.94
N TYR A 167 3.03 -12.49 -6.04
CA TYR A 167 4.07 -13.12 -6.87
C TYR A 167 5.42 -13.20 -6.14
N ILE A 168 5.73 -12.21 -5.31
CA ILE A 168 6.99 -12.14 -4.55
C ILE A 168 7.04 -13.29 -3.55
N GLN A 169 5.96 -13.51 -2.80
CA GLN A 169 5.87 -14.64 -1.86
C GLN A 169 5.93 -15.97 -2.59
N MET A 170 5.21 -16.13 -3.69
CA MET A 170 5.24 -17.34 -4.50
C MET A 170 6.68 -17.65 -4.97
N ARG A 171 7.41 -16.67 -5.50
CA ARG A 171 8.79 -16.83 -5.95
C ARG A 171 9.73 -17.19 -4.79
N ARG A 172 9.54 -16.59 -3.61
CA ARG A 172 10.30 -16.92 -2.40
C ARG A 172 10.12 -18.38 -2.01
N TYR A 173 8.88 -18.87 -1.97
CA TYR A 173 8.62 -20.28 -1.65
C TYR A 173 9.13 -21.23 -2.74
N GLN A 174 9.05 -20.85 -4.01
CA GLN A 174 9.60 -21.62 -5.11
C GLN A 174 11.14 -21.76 -4.97
N LEU A 175 11.84 -20.67 -4.65
CA LEU A 175 13.28 -20.70 -4.41
C LEU A 175 13.65 -21.56 -3.20
N LEU A 176 12.88 -21.48 -2.11
CA LEU A 176 13.06 -22.33 -0.93
C LEU A 176 12.85 -23.82 -1.27
N ALA A 177 11.86 -24.14 -2.07
CA ALA A 177 11.59 -25.52 -2.52
C ALA A 177 12.74 -26.09 -3.35
N VAL A 178 13.34 -25.28 -4.24
CA VAL A 178 14.46 -25.69 -5.09
C VAL A 178 15.78 -25.78 -4.32
N SER A 179 15.98 -24.92 -3.29
CA SER A 179 17.23 -24.82 -2.54
C SER A 179 17.45 -25.91 -1.48
N ASN A 180 16.59 -26.93 -1.36
CA ASN A 180 16.58 -27.94 -0.29
C ASN A 180 16.55 -27.40 1.16
N ARG A 181 16.28 -26.10 1.36
CA ARG A 181 16.18 -25.43 2.66
C ARG A 181 14.74 -25.40 3.21
N LEU A 182 13.96 -26.41 2.87
CA LEU A 182 12.55 -26.56 3.35
C LEU A 182 12.44 -26.63 4.87
N GLN A 183 13.52 -26.97 5.57
CA GLN A 183 13.57 -26.99 7.04
C GLN A 183 13.45 -25.57 7.64
N GLU A 184 14.01 -24.55 6.98
CA GLU A 184 13.94 -23.15 7.42
C GLU A 184 12.52 -22.57 7.24
N ALA A 185 11.75 -23.13 6.31
CA ALA A 185 10.35 -22.78 6.07
C ALA A 185 9.35 -23.50 7.00
N GLY A 186 9.83 -24.22 8.03
CA GLY A 186 8.98 -24.96 8.96
C GLY A 186 8.41 -26.26 8.43
N VAL A 187 8.86 -26.72 7.27
CA VAL A 187 8.42 -28.00 6.68
C VAL A 187 9.17 -29.15 7.34
N LYS A 188 8.45 -30.03 8.01
CA LYS A 188 9.00 -31.21 8.67
C LYS A 188 9.65 -32.13 7.62
N LYS A 189 10.94 -32.47 7.81
CA LYS A 189 11.63 -33.43 6.98
C LYS A 189 10.95 -34.79 7.11
N ILE A 190 10.22 -35.22 6.10
CA ILE A 190 9.65 -36.56 6.08
C ILE A 190 10.81 -37.53 5.84
N ARG A 191 11.08 -38.39 6.83
CA ARG A 191 12.02 -39.49 6.65
C ARG A 191 11.51 -40.37 5.50
N LYS A 192 12.25 -40.44 4.40
CA LYS A 192 12.01 -41.43 3.36
C LYS A 192 12.22 -42.82 3.94
N ILE A 193 11.14 -43.53 4.24
CA ILE A 193 11.16 -44.95 4.55
C ILE A 193 10.79 -45.64 3.23
N GLY A 194 11.78 -46.22 2.57
CA GLY A 194 11.57 -46.99 1.37
C GLY A 194 12.74 -46.79 0.40
N HIS A 195 13.47 -47.86 0.15
CA HIS A 195 14.47 -47.94 -0.93
C HIS A 195 13.77 -48.45 -2.19
N SER A 196 13.10 -47.61 -2.96
CA SER A 196 12.91 -47.95 -4.36
C SER A 196 14.16 -47.48 -5.10
N MET A 197 15.06 -48.36 -5.33
CA MET A 197 16.27 -48.11 -6.07
C MET A 197 16.11 -48.78 -7.45
N GLU A 198 16.05 -47.97 -8.50
CA GLU A 198 16.15 -48.47 -9.87
C GLU A 198 17.61 -48.73 -10.20
N PHE A 199 17.91 -49.95 -10.68
CA PHE A 199 19.26 -50.32 -11.08
C PHE A 199 19.67 -49.48 -12.29
N GLU A 200 20.79 -48.76 -12.19
CA GLU A 200 21.32 -47.94 -13.27
C GLU A 200 22.45 -48.63 -14.02
N GLN A 201 23.52 -48.99 -13.31
CA GLN A 201 24.71 -49.60 -13.92
C GLN A 201 25.58 -50.31 -12.87
N ILE A 202 26.52 -51.12 -13.34
CA ILE A 202 27.60 -51.70 -12.55
C ILE A 202 28.86 -50.86 -12.79
N LYS A 203 29.43 -50.28 -11.72
CA LYS A 203 30.69 -49.52 -11.78
C LYS A 203 31.76 -50.13 -10.89
N GLU A 204 33.01 -49.73 -11.07
CA GLU A 204 34.09 -50.09 -10.17
C GLU A 204 33.91 -49.45 -8.80
N TYR A 205 34.25 -50.21 -7.75
CA TYR A 205 34.17 -49.73 -6.37
C TYR A 205 35.16 -48.61 -6.14
N VAL A 206 34.68 -47.47 -5.61
CA VAL A 206 35.52 -46.38 -5.17
C VAL A 206 35.40 -46.27 -3.63
N ARG A 207 36.52 -45.95 -2.96
CA ARG A 207 36.54 -45.79 -1.50
C ARG A 207 35.50 -44.78 -1.05
N GLY A 208 34.45 -45.27 -0.35
CA GLY A 208 33.28 -44.47 0.08
C GLY A 208 31.95 -45.01 -0.46
N ASP A 209 31.96 -45.93 -1.44
CA ASP A 209 30.77 -46.65 -1.90
C ASP A 209 30.28 -47.65 -0.84
N ASP A 210 28.96 -47.88 -0.75
CA ASP A 210 28.38 -48.83 0.22
C ASP A 210 28.76 -50.25 -0.12
N TYR A 211 29.48 -50.91 0.78
CA TYR A 211 29.93 -52.34 0.62
C TYR A 211 28.76 -53.31 0.45
N ARG A 212 27.54 -52.94 0.84
CA ARG A 212 26.34 -53.79 0.68
C ARG A 212 25.87 -53.88 -0.76
N THR A 213 26.30 -52.97 -1.60
CA THR A 213 25.93 -52.94 -3.01
C THR A 213 26.96 -53.67 -3.91
N ILE A 214 27.94 -54.38 -3.33
CA ILE A 214 28.95 -55.13 -4.08
C ILE A 214 28.30 -56.26 -4.88
N ASN A 215 28.57 -56.28 -6.17
CA ASN A 215 28.13 -57.32 -7.10
C ASN A 215 29.24 -58.39 -7.24
N TRP A 216 29.16 -59.41 -6.41
CA TRP A 216 30.16 -60.48 -6.38
C TRP A 216 30.28 -61.22 -7.73
N LYS A 217 29.20 -61.33 -8.49
CA LYS A 217 29.20 -61.99 -9.81
C LYS A 217 29.94 -61.18 -10.88
N ALA A 218 29.77 -59.83 -10.84
CA ALA A 218 30.52 -58.94 -11.72
C ALA A 218 31.99 -58.85 -11.32
N THR A 219 32.29 -58.78 -10.00
CA THR A 219 33.64 -58.81 -9.42
C THR A 219 34.42 -60.01 -9.87
N ALA A 220 33.85 -61.24 -9.79
CA ALA A 220 34.50 -62.48 -10.23
C ALA A 220 34.80 -62.54 -11.75
N ARG A 221 34.16 -61.71 -12.54
CA ARG A 221 34.39 -61.68 -14.00
C ARG A 221 35.40 -60.63 -14.43
N LYS A 222 35.59 -59.55 -13.65
CA LYS A 222 36.40 -58.39 -14.05
C LYS A 222 37.70 -58.25 -13.27
N ASP A 223 37.95 -59.10 -12.29
CA ASP A 223 39.14 -59.08 -11.43
C ASP A 223 39.30 -57.75 -10.65
N ALA A 224 38.22 -56.95 -10.55
CA ALA A 224 38.13 -55.70 -9.80
C ALA A 224 36.82 -55.69 -9.02
N LEU A 225 36.81 -55.04 -7.82
CA LEU A 225 35.60 -54.90 -7.02
C LEU A 225 34.57 -54.07 -7.78
N MET A 226 33.40 -54.66 -8.03
CA MET A 226 32.28 -54.02 -8.76
C MET A 226 31.09 -53.77 -7.84
N VAL A 227 30.45 -52.62 -7.99
CA VAL A 227 29.26 -52.26 -7.21
C VAL A 227 28.06 -51.94 -8.13
N ASN A 228 26.88 -52.29 -7.69
CA ASN A 228 25.64 -51.87 -8.32
C ASN A 228 25.36 -50.42 -7.95
N ASN A 229 25.27 -49.55 -8.93
CA ASN A 229 24.81 -48.18 -8.77
C ASN A 229 23.30 -48.10 -8.98
N TYR A 230 22.61 -47.51 -8.06
CA TYR A 230 21.16 -47.35 -8.09
C TYR A 230 20.80 -45.87 -8.12
N THR A 231 19.80 -45.49 -8.91
CA THR A 231 19.26 -44.14 -8.98
C THR A 231 17.98 -44.07 -8.19
N ASP A 232 17.77 -42.95 -7.47
CA ASP A 232 16.51 -42.65 -6.77
C ASP A 232 15.41 -42.46 -7.83
N GLU A 233 14.39 -43.29 -7.83
CA GLU A 233 13.22 -43.14 -8.69
C GLU A 233 12.46 -41.89 -8.28
N ARG A 234 12.54 -40.83 -9.08
CA ARG A 234 11.92 -39.54 -8.82
C ARG A 234 10.47 -39.42 -9.31
N SER A 235 9.93 -40.46 -9.90
CA SER A 235 8.55 -40.49 -10.41
C SER A 235 7.54 -40.86 -9.31
N GLN A 236 7.40 -40.04 -8.28
CA GLN A 236 6.34 -40.19 -7.31
C GLN A 236 5.17 -39.29 -7.71
N GLN A 237 3.96 -39.87 -7.77
CA GLN A 237 2.75 -39.07 -7.88
C GLN A 237 2.54 -38.28 -6.56
N ILE A 238 2.65 -36.96 -6.64
CA ILE A 238 2.43 -36.08 -5.50
C ILE A 238 1.00 -35.61 -5.54
N TYR A 239 0.21 -36.00 -4.55
CA TYR A 239 -1.16 -35.51 -4.36
C TYR A 239 -1.13 -34.29 -3.44
N CYS A 240 -1.53 -33.11 -3.95
CA CYS A 240 -1.73 -31.91 -3.15
C CYS A 240 -3.19 -31.83 -2.71
N LEU A 241 -3.47 -32.08 -1.42
CA LEU A 241 -4.80 -31.91 -0.83
C LEU A 241 -4.91 -30.52 -0.23
N ILE A 242 -5.78 -29.66 -0.81
CA ILE A 242 -6.07 -28.35 -0.29
C ILE A 242 -7.42 -28.41 0.45
N ASN A 243 -7.37 -28.26 1.76
CA ASN A 243 -8.57 -28.17 2.58
C ASN A 243 -9.16 -26.74 2.51
N LYS A 244 -10.40 -26.60 2.00
CA LYS A 244 -11.14 -25.33 1.95
C LYS A 244 -12.22 -25.24 3.04
N GLY A 245 -12.17 -26.08 4.06
CA GLY A 245 -13.12 -26.07 5.18
C GLY A 245 -13.10 -24.79 6.01
N ARG A 246 -14.11 -24.62 6.86
CA ARG A 246 -14.24 -23.41 7.73
C ARG A 246 -13.02 -23.16 8.62
N VAL A 247 -12.36 -24.21 9.07
CA VAL A 247 -11.16 -24.15 9.93
C VAL A 247 -10.00 -23.45 9.22
N MET A 248 -9.91 -23.55 7.88
CA MET A 248 -8.86 -22.91 7.08
C MET A 248 -9.11 -21.41 6.81
N LYS A 249 -10.29 -20.89 7.20
CA LYS A 249 -10.60 -19.45 7.10
C LYS A 249 -9.99 -18.63 8.24
N MET A 250 -9.32 -19.27 9.20
CA MET A 250 -8.59 -18.54 10.23
C MET A 250 -7.44 -17.74 9.59
N PRO A 251 -7.33 -16.44 9.92
CA PRO A 251 -6.27 -15.60 9.36
C PRO A 251 -4.91 -16.11 9.82
N PHE A 252 -4.03 -16.39 8.88
CA PHE A 252 -2.62 -16.69 9.13
C PHE A 252 -1.79 -15.49 8.70
N ASN A 253 -0.97 -14.96 9.61
CA ASN A 253 -0.21 -13.72 9.40
C ASN A 253 -1.07 -12.53 8.92
N GLY A 254 -2.31 -12.42 9.42
CA GLY A 254 -3.24 -11.36 9.05
C GLY A 254 -3.87 -11.50 7.66
N MET A 255 -3.65 -12.60 6.95
CA MET A 255 -4.26 -12.90 5.65
C MET A 255 -5.25 -14.04 5.75
N THR A 256 -6.40 -13.93 5.09
CA THR A 256 -7.35 -15.04 4.88
C THR A 256 -6.94 -15.84 3.64
N LEU A 257 -7.03 -17.16 3.73
CA LEU A 257 -6.79 -18.09 2.62
C LEU A 257 -7.86 -17.98 1.52
#